data_d4775e4628ee614134105fed0bae55a6
#
_entry.id   d4775e4628ee614134105fed0bae55a6
#
_cell.length_a   1.000
_cell.length_b   1.000
_cell.length_c   1.000
_cell.angle_alpha   90.00
_cell.angle_beta   90.00
_cell.angle_gamma   90.00
#
_symmetry.space_group_name_H-M   'P 1'
#
loop_
_entity.id
_entity.type
_entity.pdbx_description
1 polymer ?
#
loop_
_entity_poly.entity_id
_entity_poly.type
_entity_poly.pdbx_seq_one_letter_code
_entity_poly.pdbx_strand_id
1 'polypeptide(L)'
;SFHPQYKILLATNNKPEIKGGTHGTWRRLHLIEFGVKFGSAGHPAAGKKDEIIARLKSEASGILNWLIEGYQLYRAEGLEQPDAVRDSTASYREDQDPLIDFFGINCTLSSDYTVTTSDLREAYNAHTGEDRSAVWFGRLMSEHGYKPESVGGRGNRTRVYRGIMLSEDGQALLARNEYQY
;
A
#
# COMPACT_ATOMS: atom_id res chain seq x y z
N SER A 1 -15.73 25.59 10.61
CA SER A 1 -15.19 24.22 10.55
C SER A 1 -16.23 23.25 11.08
N PHE A 2 -16.38 22.09 10.46
CA PHE A 2 -17.24 21.01 10.92
C PHE A 2 -16.43 19.74 11.10
N HIS A 3 -16.85 18.86 11.99
CA HIS A 3 -16.26 17.53 12.10
C HIS A 3 -16.84 16.64 11.00
N PRO A 4 -16.00 16.07 10.09
CA PRO A 4 -16.49 15.20 9.04
C PRO A 4 -17.10 13.91 9.64
N GLN A 5 -18.35 13.63 9.27
CA GLN A 5 -19.11 12.46 9.71
C GLN A 5 -19.56 11.60 8.52
N TYR A 6 -18.74 11.53 7.48
CA TYR A 6 -19.05 10.78 6.28
C TYR A 6 -18.04 9.63 6.04
N LYS A 7 -18.49 8.63 5.32
CA LYS A 7 -17.65 7.58 4.75
C LYS A 7 -17.65 7.75 3.24
N ILE A 8 -16.50 7.53 2.62
CA ILE A 8 -16.35 7.64 1.18
C ILE A 8 -16.42 6.24 0.58
N LEU A 9 -17.32 6.05 -0.40
CA LEU A 9 -17.34 4.86 -1.25
C LEU A 9 -16.84 5.28 -2.63
N LEU A 10 -15.74 4.65 -3.07
CA LEU A 10 -15.17 4.88 -4.38
C LEU A 10 -15.36 3.63 -5.23
N ALA A 11 -16.17 3.73 -6.30
CA ALA A 11 -16.31 2.67 -7.29
C ALA A 11 -15.42 2.98 -8.49
N THR A 12 -14.49 2.07 -8.80
CA THR A 12 -13.51 2.25 -9.87
C THR A 12 -13.16 0.90 -10.50
N ASN A 13 -12.75 0.91 -11.76
CA ASN A 13 -12.27 -0.30 -12.45
C ASN A 13 -10.78 -0.57 -12.18
N ASN A 14 -10.02 0.46 -11.81
CA ASN A 14 -8.60 0.35 -11.50
C ASN A 14 -8.34 0.79 -10.07
N LYS A 15 -7.47 0.10 -9.36
CA LYS A 15 -7.01 0.51 -8.03
C LYS A 15 -6.32 1.88 -8.14
N PRO A 16 -6.74 2.91 -7.38
CA PRO A 16 -6.06 4.21 -7.38
C PRO A 16 -4.63 4.09 -6.84
N GLU A 17 -3.71 4.88 -7.37
CA GLU A 17 -2.38 4.99 -6.78
C GLU A 17 -2.44 5.78 -5.46
N ILE A 18 -1.90 5.21 -4.38
CA ILE A 18 -1.86 5.84 -3.04
C ILE A 18 -0.45 6.34 -2.76
N LYS A 19 -0.18 7.58 -3.17
CA LYS A 19 1.13 8.21 -2.92
C LYS A 19 1.33 8.50 -1.43
N GLY A 20 2.40 7.96 -0.85
CA GLY A 20 2.78 8.23 0.53
C GLY A 20 1.79 7.70 1.58
N GLY A 21 1.15 6.57 1.30
CA GLY A 21 0.20 5.94 2.21
C GLY A 21 0.85 5.55 3.54
N THR A 22 0.56 6.29 4.61
CA THR A 22 0.98 5.96 5.97
C THR A 22 0.12 4.82 6.54
N HIS A 23 0.59 4.18 7.62
CA HIS A 23 -0.23 3.23 8.38
C HIS A 23 -1.62 3.79 8.73
N GLY A 24 -1.71 5.11 8.99
CA GLY A 24 -2.99 5.79 9.25
C GLY A 24 -3.94 5.82 8.05
N THR A 25 -3.43 5.83 6.83
CA THR A 25 -4.22 5.74 5.59
C THR A 25 -4.73 4.32 5.40
N TRP A 26 -3.85 3.33 5.46
CA TRP A 26 -4.17 1.93 5.18
C TRP A 26 -5.18 1.32 6.15
N ARG A 27 -5.14 1.66 7.44
CA ARG A 27 -6.14 1.20 8.43
C ARG A 27 -7.56 1.70 8.19
N ARG A 28 -7.75 2.69 7.31
CA ARG A 28 -9.05 3.30 6.97
C ARG A 28 -9.55 2.90 5.59
N LEU A 29 -8.70 2.21 4.83
CA LEU A 29 -9.00 1.77 3.49
C LEU A 29 -9.45 0.31 3.53
N HIS A 30 -10.54 0.02 2.86
CA HIS A 30 -11.08 -1.33 2.69
C HIS A 30 -11.30 -1.56 1.20
N LEU A 31 -10.53 -2.48 0.60
CA LEU A 31 -10.71 -2.87 -0.78
C LEU A 31 -11.72 -4.01 -0.86
N ILE A 32 -12.86 -3.74 -1.49
CA ILE A 32 -13.90 -4.74 -1.76
C ILE A 32 -13.84 -5.07 -3.24
N GLU A 33 -13.34 -6.24 -3.58
CA GLU A 33 -13.20 -6.67 -4.96
C GLU A 33 -14.47 -7.34 -5.48
N PHE A 34 -14.94 -6.89 -6.65
CA PHE A 34 -16.01 -7.49 -7.41
C PHE A 34 -15.42 -8.27 -8.60
N GLY A 35 -14.97 -9.50 -8.35
CA GLY A 35 -14.24 -10.31 -9.32
C GLY A 35 -15.10 -10.98 -10.40
N VAL A 36 -16.44 -10.91 -10.30
CA VAL A 36 -17.33 -11.59 -11.25
C VAL A 36 -17.45 -10.79 -12.53
N LYS A 37 -17.02 -11.40 -13.63
CA LYS A 37 -17.19 -10.86 -14.98
C LYS A 37 -18.41 -11.50 -15.63
N PHE A 38 -19.48 -10.74 -15.80
CA PHE A 38 -20.67 -11.21 -16.49
C PHE A 38 -20.38 -11.47 -17.98
N GLY A 39 -20.99 -12.52 -18.53
CA GLY A 39 -20.74 -12.95 -19.91
C GLY A 39 -19.52 -13.84 -20.11
N SER A 40 -18.78 -14.18 -19.02
CA SER A 40 -17.72 -15.17 -19.05
C SER A 40 -18.24 -16.58 -18.73
N ALA A 41 -17.41 -17.61 -18.93
CA ALA A 41 -17.78 -19.00 -18.66
C ALA A 41 -18.30 -19.16 -17.21
N GLY A 42 -19.48 -19.75 -17.07
CA GLY A 42 -20.16 -19.96 -15.78
C GLY A 42 -20.99 -18.78 -15.26
N HIS A 43 -20.95 -17.61 -15.91
CA HIS A 43 -21.75 -16.46 -15.52
C HIS A 43 -22.56 -15.94 -16.71
N PRO A 44 -23.91 -15.93 -16.63
CA PRO A 44 -24.73 -15.40 -17.71
C PRO A 44 -24.41 -13.93 -17.98
N ALA A 45 -24.59 -13.48 -19.21
CA ALA A 45 -24.47 -12.07 -19.52
C ALA A 45 -25.42 -11.25 -18.65
N ALA A 46 -24.91 -10.16 -18.08
CA ALA A 46 -25.78 -9.18 -17.45
C ALA A 46 -26.74 -8.64 -18.52
N GLY A 47 -28.01 -8.55 -18.21
CA GLY A 47 -29.00 -7.88 -19.07
C GLY A 47 -28.63 -6.40 -19.29
N LYS A 48 -29.40 -5.70 -20.11
CA LYS A 48 -29.22 -4.26 -20.27
C LYS A 48 -29.35 -3.56 -18.93
N LYS A 49 -28.58 -2.50 -18.74
CA LYS A 49 -28.53 -1.72 -17.48
C LYS A 49 -29.93 -1.40 -16.93
N ASP A 50 -30.85 -0.98 -17.81
CA ASP A 50 -32.20 -0.59 -17.40
C ASP A 50 -33.03 -1.78 -16.91
N GLU A 51 -32.85 -2.98 -17.50
CA GLU A 51 -33.48 -4.21 -17.06
C GLU A 51 -33.01 -4.64 -15.68
N ILE A 52 -31.70 -4.51 -15.41
CA ILE A 52 -31.11 -4.79 -14.09
C ILE A 52 -31.66 -3.82 -13.05
N ILE A 53 -31.72 -2.53 -13.37
CA ILE A 53 -32.27 -1.50 -12.46
C ILE A 53 -33.77 -1.78 -12.20
N ALA A 54 -34.54 -2.14 -13.21
CA ALA A 54 -35.93 -2.47 -13.02
C ALA A 54 -36.13 -3.68 -12.10
N ARG A 55 -35.34 -4.72 -12.26
CA ARG A 55 -35.34 -5.90 -11.36
C ARG A 55 -34.98 -5.51 -9.92
N LEU A 56 -33.89 -4.77 -9.69
CA LEU A 56 -33.51 -4.31 -8.36
C LEU A 56 -34.62 -3.47 -7.72
N LYS A 57 -35.28 -2.61 -8.48
CA LYS A 57 -36.42 -1.84 -7.97
C LYS A 57 -37.63 -2.73 -7.59
N SER A 58 -37.88 -3.80 -8.32
CA SER A 58 -38.98 -4.74 -7.98
C SER A 58 -38.66 -5.57 -6.73
N GLU A 59 -37.38 -5.74 -6.41
CA GLU A 59 -36.88 -6.46 -5.22
C GLU A 59 -36.58 -5.52 -4.03
N ALA A 60 -36.96 -4.24 -4.10
CA ALA A 60 -36.56 -3.22 -3.12
C ALA A 60 -36.90 -3.57 -1.66
N SER A 61 -38.03 -4.24 -1.39
CA SER A 61 -38.40 -4.69 -0.05
C SER A 61 -37.47 -5.78 0.48
N GLY A 62 -37.07 -6.72 -0.35
CA GLY A 62 -36.08 -7.75 0.00
C GLY A 62 -34.71 -7.15 0.26
N ILE A 63 -34.28 -6.20 -0.56
CA ILE A 63 -33.03 -5.47 -0.39
C ILE A 63 -33.04 -4.69 0.95
N LEU A 64 -34.17 -4.04 1.28
CA LEU A 64 -34.32 -3.33 2.57
C LEU A 64 -34.19 -4.29 3.74
N ASN A 65 -34.85 -5.45 3.70
CA ASN A 65 -34.74 -6.45 4.76
C ASN A 65 -33.29 -6.92 4.94
N TRP A 66 -32.59 -7.21 3.86
CA TRP A 66 -31.17 -7.56 3.89
C TRP A 66 -30.29 -6.46 4.50
N LEU A 67 -30.57 -5.19 4.21
CA LEU A 67 -29.86 -4.06 4.83
C LEU A 67 -30.16 -3.95 6.34
N ILE A 68 -31.41 -4.24 6.76
CA ILE A 68 -31.80 -4.23 8.19
C ILE A 68 -31.08 -5.37 8.93
N GLU A 69 -31.01 -6.57 8.35
CA GLU A 69 -30.28 -7.70 8.92
C GLU A 69 -28.80 -7.37 9.08
N GLY A 70 -28.17 -6.80 8.04
CA GLY A 70 -26.79 -6.32 8.11
C GLY A 70 -26.56 -5.26 9.18
N TYR A 71 -27.50 -4.35 9.36
CA TYR A 71 -27.45 -3.37 10.42
C TYR A 71 -27.58 -4.00 11.83
N GLN A 72 -28.42 -5.01 11.98
CA GLN A 72 -28.55 -5.75 13.24
C GLN A 72 -27.26 -6.49 13.60
N LEU A 73 -26.63 -7.17 12.64
CA LEU A 73 -25.32 -7.81 12.81
C LEU A 73 -24.26 -6.76 13.21
N TYR A 74 -24.19 -5.66 12.51
CA TYR A 74 -23.28 -4.57 12.84
C TYR A 74 -23.49 -4.04 14.27
N ARG A 75 -24.77 -3.96 14.74
CA ARG A 75 -25.08 -3.54 16.12
C ARG A 75 -24.65 -4.57 17.16
N ALA A 76 -24.70 -5.85 16.84
CA ALA A 76 -24.37 -6.94 17.75
C ALA A 76 -22.86 -7.21 17.81
N GLU A 77 -22.17 -7.20 16.67
CA GLU A 77 -20.79 -7.69 16.51
C GLU A 77 -19.79 -6.57 16.18
N GLY A 78 -20.28 -5.39 15.79
CA GLY A 78 -19.45 -4.32 15.25
C GLY A 78 -19.17 -4.48 13.76
N LEU A 79 -18.28 -3.63 13.24
CA LEU A 79 -17.82 -3.73 11.85
C LEU A 79 -16.59 -4.64 11.81
N GLU A 80 -16.82 -5.94 11.76
CA GLU A 80 -15.75 -6.89 11.49
C GLU A 80 -15.38 -6.88 10.00
N GLN A 81 -14.09 -6.85 9.74
CA GLN A 81 -13.59 -6.88 8.37
C GLN A 81 -13.49 -8.35 7.91
N PRO A 82 -14.24 -8.78 6.88
CA PRO A 82 -14.10 -10.12 6.33
C PRO A 82 -12.67 -10.41 5.86
N ASP A 83 -12.22 -11.65 5.97
CA ASP A 83 -10.88 -12.07 5.56
C ASP A 83 -10.58 -11.68 4.11
N ALA A 84 -11.51 -11.91 3.18
CA ALA A 84 -11.35 -11.53 1.78
C ALA A 84 -11.06 -10.02 1.58
N VAL A 85 -11.69 -9.15 2.36
CA VAL A 85 -11.45 -7.69 2.30
C VAL A 85 -10.10 -7.34 2.94
N ARG A 86 -9.75 -8.03 4.03
CA ARG A 86 -8.47 -7.85 4.70
C ARG A 86 -7.31 -8.23 3.78
N ASP A 87 -7.40 -9.42 3.17
CA ASP A 87 -6.38 -9.96 2.29
C ASP A 87 -6.22 -9.14 1.02
N SER A 88 -7.32 -8.75 0.37
CA SER A 88 -7.30 -7.84 -0.79
C SER A 88 -6.69 -6.47 -0.45
N THR A 89 -6.99 -5.95 0.74
CA THR A 89 -6.42 -4.67 1.20
C THR A 89 -4.94 -4.79 1.52
N ALA A 90 -4.50 -5.91 2.11
CA ALA A 90 -3.10 -6.19 2.38
C ALA A 90 -2.30 -6.31 1.07
N SER A 91 -2.78 -7.11 0.11
CA SER A 91 -2.17 -7.23 -1.22
C SER A 91 -2.08 -5.88 -1.93
N TYR A 92 -3.15 -5.07 -1.86
CA TYR A 92 -3.13 -3.73 -2.45
C TYR A 92 -2.09 -2.81 -1.79
N ARG A 93 -1.89 -2.93 -0.48
CA ARG A 93 -0.86 -2.18 0.23
C ARG A 93 0.53 -2.62 -0.21
N GLU A 94 0.75 -3.92 -0.36
CA GLU A 94 2.01 -4.47 -0.86
C GLU A 94 2.30 -3.98 -2.29
N ASP A 95 1.31 -4.03 -3.19
CA ASP A 95 1.42 -3.52 -4.56
C ASP A 95 1.78 -2.00 -4.62
N GLN A 96 1.46 -1.25 -3.57
CA GLN A 96 1.72 0.19 -3.48
C GLN A 96 2.96 0.54 -2.66
N ASP A 97 3.69 -0.47 -2.19
CA ASP A 97 4.87 -0.26 -1.37
C ASP A 97 6.07 0.14 -2.23
N PRO A 98 6.57 1.36 -2.08
CA PRO A 98 7.66 1.84 -2.92
C PRO A 98 9.02 1.18 -2.63
N LEU A 99 9.14 0.40 -1.53
CA LEU A 99 10.37 -0.30 -1.19
C LEU A 99 10.45 -1.72 -1.76
N ILE A 100 9.34 -2.34 -2.12
CA ILE A 100 9.34 -3.73 -2.59
C ILE A 100 10.22 -3.88 -3.84
N ASP A 101 9.95 -3.08 -4.87
CA ASP A 101 10.73 -3.12 -6.10
C ASP A 101 12.17 -2.67 -5.87
N PHE A 102 12.38 -1.62 -5.08
CA PHE A 102 13.71 -1.14 -4.75
C PHE A 102 14.53 -2.21 -4.02
N PHE A 103 13.97 -2.85 -3.02
CA PHE A 103 14.68 -3.91 -2.29
C PHE A 103 14.92 -5.14 -3.15
N GLY A 104 13.96 -5.55 -3.95
CA GLY A 104 14.08 -6.71 -4.82
C GLY A 104 15.15 -6.59 -5.90
N ILE A 105 15.35 -5.38 -6.43
CA ILE A 105 16.30 -5.11 -7.52
C ILE A 105 17.65 -4.61 -6.99
N ASN A 106 17.63 -3.66 -6.06
CA ASN A 106 18.82 -2.87 -5.72
C ASN A 106 19.44 -3.23 -4.36
N CYS A 107 18.86 -4.19 -3.62
CA CYS A 107 19.34 -4.54 -2.30
C CYS A 107 19.52 -6.04 -2.10
N THR A 108 20.45 -6.40 -1.20
CA THR A 108 20.63 -7.76 -0.71
C THR A 108 20.41 -7.73 0.80
N LEU A 109 19.59 -8.69 1.30
CA LEU A 109 19.23 -8.78 2.71
C LEU A 109 20.02 -9.89 3.40
N SER A 110 20.71 -9.58 4.48
CA SER A 110 21.36 -10.54 5.39
C SER A 110 21.69 -9.86 6.70
N SER A 111 21.58 -10.58 7.83
CA SER A 111 21.87 -10.06 9.17
C SER A 111 23.25 -9.38 9.30
N ASP A 112 24.22 -9.79 8.50
CA ASP A 112 25.60 -9.34 8.58
C ASP A 112 25.86 -8.06 7.75
N TYR A 113 24.91 -7.68 6.92
CA TYR A 113 25.06 -6.55 6.01
C TYR A 113 24.71 -5.23 6.68
N THR A 114 25.39 -4.20 6.21
CA THR A 114 25.14 -2.82 6.64
C THR A 114 25.28 -1.87 5.46
N VAL A 115 24.49 -0.81 5.47
CA VAL A 115 24.59 0.28 4.48
C VAL A 115 24.39 1.61 5.19
N THR A 116 25.03 2.67 4.71
CA THR A 116 24.80 4.00 5.29
C THR A 116 23.40 4.50 4.96
N THR A 117 22.82 5.29 5.85
CA THR A 117 21.49 5.86 5.62
C THR A 117 21.47 6.83 4.43
N SER A 118 22.62 7.44 4.12
CA SER A 118 22.81 8.33 2.99
C SER A 118 22.79 7.56 1.67
N ASP A 119 23.68 6.55 1.54
CA ASP A 119 23.84 5.79 0.31
C ASP A 119 22.54 5.06 -0.07
N LEU A 120 21.87 4.46 0.93
CA LEU A 120 20.60 3.79 0.68
C LEU A 120 19.51 4.75 0.18
N ARG A 121 19.45 5.96 0.77
CA ARG A 121 18.50 7.00 0.32
C ARG A 121 18.84 7.50 -1.08
N GLU A 122 20.12 7.73 -1.35
CA GLU A 122 20.58 8.21 -2.66
C GLU A 122 20.29 7.19 -3.77
N ALA A 123 20.57 5.90 -3.49
CA ALA A 123 20.20 4.82 -4.40
C ALA A 123 18.69 4.73 -4.62
N TYR A 124 17.87 4.91 -3.56
CA TYR A 124 16.42 4.95 -3.66
C TYR A 124 15.93 6.13 -4.53
N ASN A 125 16.48 7.32 -4.31
CA ASN A 125 16.15 8.51 -5.11
C ASN A 125 16.52 8.32 -6.58
N ALA A 126 17.68 7.73 -6.85
CA ALA A 126 18.11 7.40 -8.21
C ALA A 126 17.20 6.34 -8.88
N HIS A 127 16.74 5.34 -8.12
CA HIS A 127 15.83 4.31 -8.60
C HIS A 127 14.45 4.89 -8.96
N THR A 128 13.89 5.73 -8.10
CA THR A 128 12.54 6.29 -8.28
C THR A 128 12.51 7.54 -9.17
N GLY A 129 13.65 8.20 -9.39
CA GLY A 129 13.73 9.49 -10.03
C GLY A 129 13.18 10.65 -9.17
N GLU A 130 12.99 10.42 -7.87
CA GLU A 130 12.44 11.40 -6.91
C GLU A 130 13.52 11.86 -5.92
N ASP A 131 13.51 13.13 -5.52
CA ASP A 131 14.38 13.64 -4.46
C ASP A 131 13.64 13.62 -3.12
N ARG A 132 13.70 12.50 -2.43
CA ARG A 132 13.11 12.31 -1.11
C ARG A 132 14.07 12.73 0.01
N SER A 133 13.56 13.52 0.94
CA SER A 133 14.35 13.99 2.09
C SER A 133 14.74 12.82 3.02
N ALA A 134 15.85 12.99 3.76
CA ALA A 134 16.30 11.99 4.73
C ALA A 134 15.25 11.70 5.83
N VAL A 135 14.43 12.69 6.19
CA VAL A 135 13.35 12.51 7.18
C VAL A 135 12.24 11.64 6.64
N TRP A 136 11.84 11.87 5.39
CA TRP A 136 10.80 11.07 4.72
C TRP A 136 11.26 9.62 4.55
N PHE A 137 12.45 9.42 3.99
CA PHE A 137 13.03 8.09 3.78
C PHE A 137 13.25 7.33 5.09
N GLY A 138 13.74 8.02 6.15
CA GLY A 138 13.90 7.42 7.46
C GLY A 138 12.58 6.94 8.10
N ARG A 139 11.46 7.65 7.86
CA ARG A 139 10.14 7.19 8.30
C ARG A 139 9.71 5.94 7.54
N LEU A 140 9.87 5.95 6.21
CA LEU A 140 9.55 4.81 5.36
C LEU A 140 10.33 3.56 5.79
N MET A 141 11.63 3.66 5.98
CA MET A 141 12.47 2.57 6.46
C MET A 141 12.04 2.07 7.86
N SER A 142 11.64 2.99 8.75
CA SER A 142 11.18 2.63 10.10
C SER A 142 9.83 1.90 10.08
N GLU A 143 8.93 2.21 9.15
CA GLU A 143 7.68 1.49 8.92
C GLU A 143 7.92 0.03 8.46
N HIS A 144 9.06 -0.21 7.79
CA HIS A 144 9.53 -1.55 7.38
C HIS A 144 10.44 -2.23 8.40
N GLY A 145 10.55 -1.69 9.61
CA GLY A 145 11.30 -2.29 10.70
C GLY A 145 12.79 -1.94 10.73
N TYR A 146 13.30 -1.19 9.75
CA TYR A 146 14.71 -0.76 9.73
C TYR A 146 14.89 0.52 10.54
N LYS A 147 15.61 0.41 11.66
CA LYS A 147 15.97 1.56 12.51
C LYS A 147 17.43 1.92 12.30
N PRO A 148 17.76 3.22 12.11
CA PRO A 148 19.16 3.62 11.94
C PRO A 148 19.94 3.48 13.25
N GLU A 149 21.12 2.90 13.15
CA GLU A 149 22.08 2.80 14.24
C GLU A 149 23.29 3.72 13.99
N SER A 150 23.93 4.18 15.05
CA SER A 150 25.15 4.98 14.94
C SER A 150 26.38 4.08 15.14
N VAL A 151 27.24 4.01 14.14
CA VAL A 151 28.50 3.23 14.15
C VAL A 151 29.68 4.18 14.06
N GLY A 152 30.75 3.88 14.78
CA GLY A 152 31.98 4.67 14.80
C GLY A 152 32.36 5.27 16.17
N GLY A 153 33.59 5.79 16.31
CA GLY A 153 34.12 6.38 17.53
C GLY A 153 33.73 7.85 17.73
N ARG A 154 34.20 8.44 18.87
CA ARG A 154 34.03 9.87 19.15
C ARG A 154 34.63 10.71 18.00
N GLY A 155 33.78 11.46 17.29
CA GLY A 155 34.18 12.37 16.20
C GLY A 155 33.91 11.86 14.79
N ASN A 156 33.62 10.58 14.58
CA ASN A 156 33.28 10.02 13.26
C ASN A 156 32.14 9.00 13.38
N ARG A 157 30.90 9.50 13.64
CA ARG A 157 29.71 8.66 13.73
C ARG A 157 28.96 8.66 12.41
N THR A 158 28.84 7.48 11.82
CA THR A 158 28.01 7.26 10.62
C THR A 158 26.72 6.56 11.02
N ARG A 159 25.61 6.97 10.45
CA ARG A 159 24.33 6.27 10.60
C ARG A 159 24.21 5.18 9.56
N VAL A 160 23.86 3.97 9.99
CA VAL A 160 23.72 2.80 9.13
C VAL A 160 22.39 2.08 9.41
N TYR A 161 21.89 1.39 8.40
CA TYR A 161 20.90 0.33 8.57
C TYR A 161 21.60 -1.01 8.60
N ARG A 162 21.14 -1.91 9.49
CA ARG A 162 21.61 -3.30 9.55
C ARG A 162 20.62 -4.23 8.84
N GLY A 163 21.13 -5.36 8.37
CA GLY A 163 20.33 -6.38 7.70
C GLY A 163 20.13 -6.16 6.22
N ILE A 164 20.73 -5.11 5.66
CA ILE A 164 20.57 -4.72 4.25
C ILE A 164 21.87 -4.11 3.71
N MET A 165 22.18 -4.37 2.45
CA MET A 165 23.23 -3.70 1.67
C MET A 165 22.73 -3.46 0.24
N LEU A 166 23.38 -2.54 -0.46
CA LEU A 166 23.12 -2.35 -1.90
C LEU A 166 23.73 -3.52 -2.69
N SER A 167 22.97 -4.06 -3.63
CA SER A 167 23.46 -5.00 -4.65
C SER A 167 24.40 -4.31 -5.63
N GLU A 168 24.96 -5.04 -6.58
CA GLU A 168 25.75 -4.46 -7.68
C GLU A 168 24.96 -3.41 -8.45
N ASP A 169 23.67 -3.69 -8.75
CA ASP A 169 22.78 -2.75 -9.42
C ASP A 169 22.53 -1.50 -8.57
N GLY A 170 22.30 -1.68 -7.26
CA GLY A 170 22.13 -0.58 -6.31
C GLY A 170 23.39 0.30 -6.18
N GLN A 171 24.58 -0.29 -6.19
CA GLN A 171 25.85 0.45 -6.19
C GLN A 171 26.07 1.22 -7.51
N ALA A 172 25.67 0.65 -8.64
CA ALA A 172 25.74 1.32 -9.93
C ALA A 172 24.86 2.58 -9.99
N LEU A 173 23.75 2.62 -9.23
CA LEU A 173 22.89 3.80 -9.13
C LEU A 173 23.62 4.96 -8.43
N LEU A 174 24.39 4.68 -7.37
CA LEU A 174 25.22 5.71 -6.70
C LEU A 174 26.30 6.26 -7.63
N ALA A 175 27.04 5.39 -8.33
CA ALA A 175 28.08 5.81 -9.23
C ALA A 175 27.58 6.72 -10.38
N ARG A 176 26.36 6.48 -10.90
CA ARG A 176 25.76 7.34 -11.92
C ARG A 176 25.42 8.74 -11.42
N ASN A 177 25.05 8.86 -10.15
CA ASN A 177 24.67 10.14 -9.56
C ASN A 177 25.88 11.05 -9.29
N GLU A 178 27.07 10.47 -9.04
CA GLU A 178 28.33 11.24 -8.85
C GLU A 178 28.83 11.93 -10.12
N TYR A 179 28.42 11.47 -11.31
CA TYR A 179 28.83 12.03 -12.61
C TYR A 179 27.89 13.12 -13.16
N GLN A 180 26.82 13.46 -12.45
CA GLN A 180 25.85 14.48 -12.89
C GLN A 180 25.98 15.86 -12.19
N TYR A 181 27.03 16.07 -11.39
CA TYR A 181 27.35 17.37 -10.76
C TYR A 181 28.69 17.94 -11.22
#